data_f9c30ab80c12881e48793884eb7b1d87
#
_entry.id   f9c30ab80c12881e48793884eb7b1d87
#
_cell.length_a   1.000
_cell.length_b   1.000
_cell.length_c   1.000
_cell.angle_alpha   90.00
_cell.angle_beta   90.00
_cell.angle_gamma   90.00
#
_symmetry.space_group_name_H-M   'P 1'
#
loop_
_entity.id
_entity.type
_entity.pdbx_description
1 polymer ?
#
loop_
_entity_poly.entity_id
_entity_poly.type
_entity_poly.pdbx_seq_one_letter_code
_entity_poly.pdbx_strand_id
1 'polypeptide(L)'
;MPARFSQKTLSIARALIESVHDGMYIADHEGYYIMANEAFERITGINRQEMVGRHTQYMIDNNWVPIAVNLEVIKDFQSRSRIVRYPSGRQLLVTAAMLWRDNGNPAAVVS
;
A
#
# COMPACT_ATOMS: atom_id res chain seq x y z
N MET A 1 3.13 11.07 11.22
CA MET A 1 2.03 11.83 10.60
C MET A 1 1.94 11.50 9.12
N PRO A 2 0.82 11.00 8.63
CA PRO A 2 0.72 10.69 7.20
C PRO A 2 0.81 11.93 6.32
N ALA A 3 1.32 11.75 5.11
CA ALA A 3 1.36 12.79 4.10
C ALA A 3 -0.05 13.21 3.70
N ARG A 4 -0.20 14.46 3.27
CA ARG A 4 -1.51 14.99 2.89
C ARG A 4 -1.67 15.04 1.37
N PHE A 5 -2.86 14.66 0.93
CA PHE A 5 -3.28 14.74 -0.46
C PHE A 5 -4.64 15.42 -0.52
N SER A 6 -4.92 16.14 -1.60
CA SER A 6 -6.22 16.78 -1.78
C SER A 6 -7.33 15.75 -1.90
N GLN A 7 -8.55 16.13 -1.55
CA GLN A 7 -9.71 15.24 -1.70
C GLN A 7 -9.93 14.84 -3.15
N LYS A 8 -9.67 15.74 -4.08
CA LYS A 8 -9.79 15.43 -5.50
C LYS A 8 -8.79 14.36 -5.93
N THR A 9 -7.52 14.49 -5.49
CA THR A 9 -6.48 13.50 -5.77
C THR A 9 -6.86 12.14 -5.19
N LEU A 10 -7.33 12.10 -3.94
CA LEU A 10 -7.75 10.86 -3.29
C LEU A 10 -8.94 10.22 -3.99
N SER A 11 -9.90 11.01 -4.45
CA SER A 11 -11.08 10.49 -5.16
C SER A 11 -10.69 9.85 -6.49
N ILE A 12 -9.77 10.49 -7.23
CA ILE A 12 -9.28 9.93 -8.51
C ILE A 12 -8.50 8.63 -8.26
N ALA A 13 -7.60 8.63 -7.28
CA ALA A 13 -6.84 7.44 -6.95
C ALA A 13 -7.74 6.28 -6.54
N ARG A 14 -8.77 6.55 -5.72
CA ARG A 14 -9.74 5.54 -5.30
C ARG A 14 -10.48 4.97 -6.50
N ALA A 15 -10.96 5.80 -7.41
CA ALA A 15 -11.67 5.33 -8.60
C ALA A 15 -10.77 4.42 -9.45
N LEU A 16 -9.50 4.77 -9.59
CA LEU A 16 -8.56 3.97 -10.37
C LEU A 16 -8.30 2.60 -9.73
N ILE A 17 -7.98 2.54 -8.45
CA ILE A 17 -7.66 1.26 -7.82
C ILE A 17 -8.88 0.37 -7.62
N GLU A 18 -10.08 0.95 -7.46
CA GLU A 18 -11.31 0.16 -7.36
C GLU A 18 -11.72 -0.43 -8.72
N SER A 19 -11.22 0.11 -9.82
CA SER A 19 -11.55 -0.38 -11.15
C SER A 19 -10.74 -1.61 -11.57
N VAL A 20 -9.71 -1.99 -10.84
CA VAL A 20 -8.88 -3.15 -11.16
C VAL A 20 -9.24 -4.36 -10.32
N HIS A 21 -9.03 -5.56 -10.89
CA HIS A 21 -9.33 -6.82 -10.19
C HIS A 21 -8.22 -7.27 -9.25
N ASP A 22 -7.01 -6.79 -9.46
CA ASP A 22 -5.87 -7.11 -8.60
C ASP A 22 -5.99 -6.35 -7.27
N GLY A 23 -5.51 -6.96 -6.19
CA GLY A 23 -5.43 -6.27 -4.92
C GLY A 23 -4.40 -5.16 -4.98
N MET A 24 -4.82 -3.95 -4.61
CA MET A 24 -3.94 -2.79 -4.62
C MET A 24 -4.11 -1.98 -3.35
N TYR A 25 -3.00 -1.40 -2.89
CA TYR A 25 -3.03 -0.40 -1.84
C TYR A 25 -2.04 0.73 -2.17
N ILE A 26 -2.27 1.87 -1.56
CA ILE A 26 -1.38 3.03 -1.65
C ILE A 26 -0.96 3.39 -0.23
N ALA A 27 0.35 3.53 -0.03
CA ALA A 27 0.91 4.05 1.20
C ALA A 27 1.67 5.33 0.88
N ASP A 28 1.74 6.27 1.83
CA ASP A 28 2.52 7.47 1.61
C ASP A 28 4.03 7.16 1.72
N HIS A 29 4.85 8.17 1.40
CA HIS A 29 6.31 7.98 1.42
C HIS A 29 6.88 7.82 2.84
N GLU A 30 6.07 7.99 3.87
CA GLU A 30 6.46 7.76 5.26
C GLU A 30 6.00 6.40 5.78
N GLY A 31 5.24 5.65 4.99
CA GLY A 31 4.82 4.30 5.32
C GLY A 31 3.42 4.16 5.89
N TYR A 32 2.61 5.22 5.86
CA TYR A 32 1.22 5.17 6.31
C TYR A 32 0.30 4.76 5.16
N TYR A 33 -0.63 3.87 5.43
CA TYR A 33 -1.60 3.45 4.41
C TYR A 33 -2.62 4.55 4.14
N ILE A 34 -2.81 4.88 2.87
CA ILE A 34 -3.75 5.89 2.42
C ILE A 34 -5.07 5.24 2.00
N MET A 35 -5.01 4.15 1.23
CA MET A 35 -6.18 3.45 0.76
C MET A 35 -5.83 2.06 0.25
N ALA A 36 -6.83 1.21 0.15
CA ALA A 36 -6.74 -0.12 -0.45
C ALA A 36 -8.06 -0.39 -1.16
N ASN A 37 -8.03 -1.23 -2.20
CA ASN A 37 -9.26 -1.58 -2.91
C ASN A 37 -9.94 -2.81 -2.30
N GLU A 38 -11.16 -3.08 -2.76
CA GLU A 38 -11.92 -4.23 -2.27
C GLU A 38 -11.23 -5.55 -2.61
N ALA A 39 -10.60 -5.62 -3.79
CA ALA A 39 -9.88 -6.82 -4.19
C ALA A 39 -8.75 -7.16 -3.20
N PHE A 40 -8.05 -6.16 -2.67
CA PHE A 40 -7.03 -6.37 -1.64
C PHE A 40 -7.63 -7.04 -0.40
N GLU A 41 -8.78 -6.54 0.08
CA GLU A 41 -9.49 -7.12 1.22
C GLU A 41 -9.86 -8.58 0.95
N ARG A 42 -10.44 -8.86 -0.21
CA ARG A 42 -10.90 -10.19 -0.58
C ARG A 42 -9.73 -11.18 -0.69
N ILE A 43 -8.63 -10.74 -1.26
CA ILE A 43 -7.47 -11.61 -1.51
C ILE A 43 -6.66 -11.85 -0.24
N THR A 44 -6.44 -10.82 0.57
CA THR A 44 -5.58 -10.92 1.75
C THR A 44 -6.33 -11.26 3.04
N GLY A 45 -7.62 -10.99 3.08
CA GLY A 45 -8.42 -11.12 4.31
C GLY A 45 -8.24 -9.97 5.28
N ILE A 46 -7.51 -8.93 4.91
CA ILE A 46 -7.27 -7.78 5.78
C ILE A 46 -8.37 -6.75 5.58
N ASN A 47 -8.97 -6.29 6.69
CA ASN A 47 -10.00 -5.24 6.65
C ASN A 47 -9.34 -3.89 6.37
N ARG A 48 -9.63 -3.33 5.19
CA ARG A 48 -8.99 -2.07 4.77
C ARG A 48 -9.36 -0.88 5.65
N GLN A 49 -10.54 -0.88 6.26
CA GLN A 49 -10.94 0.19 7.17
C GLN A 49 -10.11 0.22 8.44
N GLU A 50 -9.63 -0.93 8.89
CA GLU A 50 -8.74 -1.03 10.03
C GLU A 50 -7.29 -0.71 9.68
N MET A 51 -6.94 -0.83 8.41
CA MET A 51 -5.59 -0.65 7.90
C MET A 51 -5.28 0.81 7.56
N VAL A 52 -6.22 1.50 6.91
CA VAL A 52 -6.03 2.87 6.43
C VAL A 52 -5.76 3.82 7.59
N GLY A 53 -4.75 4.66 7.43
CA GLY A 53 -4.31 5.60 8.46
C GLY A 53 -3.24 5.05 9.41
N ARG A 54 -3.00 3.73 9.38
CA ARG A 54 -1.95 3.12 10.22
C ARG A 54 -0.63 3.04 9.48
N HIS A 55 0.46 3.04 10.24
CA HIS A 55 1.77 2.81 9.67
C HIS A 55 1.96 1.33 9.37
N THR A 56 2.67 1.02 8.29
CA THR A 56 2.93 -0.36 7.87
C THR A 56 3.62 -1.18 8.95
N GLN A 57 4.52 -0.56 9.75
CA GLN A 57 5.20 -1.27 10.83
C GLN A 57 4.22 -1.80 11.88
N TYR A 58 3.12 -1.08 12.14
CA TYR A 58 2.06 -1.57 13.02
C TYR A 58 1.50 -2.90 12.52
N MET A 59 1.30 -3.02 11.21
CA MET A 59 0.74 -4.24 10.61
C MET A 59 1.71 -5.41 10.75
N ILE A 60 3.02 -5.15 10.63
CA ILE A 60 4.05 -6.17 10.83
C ILE A 60 4.08 -6.60 12.31
N ASP A 61 4.10 -5.63 13.21
CA ASP A 61 4.19 -5.87 14.65
C ASP A 61 3.00 -6.67 15.18
N ASN A 62 1.85 -6.53 14.54
CA ASN A 62 0.62 -7.24 14.92
C ASN A 62 0.34 -8.47 14.05
N ASN A 63 1.30 -8.90 13.26
CA ASN A 63 1.24 -10.12 12.44
C ASN A 63 0.13 -10.12 11.39
N TRP A 64 -0.29 -8.94 10.92
CA TRP A 64 -1.25 -8.84 9.81
C TRP A 64 -0.57 -9.04 8.47
N VAL A 65 0.68 -8.59 8.34
CA VAL A 65 1.54 -8.83 7.19
C VAL A 65 2.92 -9.28 7.67
N PRO A 66 3.57 -10.22 6.98
CA PRO A 66 4.87 -10.72 7.42
C PRO A 66 6.03 -9.80 7.05
N ILE A 67 5.94 -9.15 5.90
CA ILE A 67 6.95 -8.18 5.42
C ILE A 67 6.22 -7.03 4.73
N ALA A 68 6.92 -5.92 4.59
CA ALA A 68 6.35 -4.73 3.96
C ALA A 68 7.20 -4.31 2.77
N VAL A 69 6.77 -4.67 1.58
CA VAL A 69 7.48 -4.32 0.34
C VAL A 69 7.53 -2.81 0.14
N ASN A 70 6.46 -2.10 0.52
CA ASN A 70 6.45 -0.64 0.44
C ASN A 70 7.52 0.01 1.32
N LEU A 71 7.83 -0.55 2.49
CA LEU A 71 8.90 -0.03 3.34
C LEU A 71 10.27 -0.23 2.72
N GLU A 72 10.48 -1.31 1.97
CA GLU A 72 11.71 -1.52 1.23
C GLU A 72 11.88 -0.48 0.14
N VAL A 73 10.81 -0.13 -0.55
CA VAL A 73 10.84 0.85 -1.64
C VAL A 73 11.20 2.24 -1.13
N ILE A 74 10.66 2.67 0.02
CA ILE A 74 10.95 4.01 0.53
C ILE A 74 12.38 4.18 1.05
N LYS A 75 13.13 3.08 1.21
CA LYS A 75 14.53 3.17 1.63
C LYS A 75 15.44 3.67 0.52
N ASP A 76 15.20 3.24 -0.72
CA ASP A 76 16.08 3.56 -1.84
C ASP A 76 15.33 3.93 -3.12
N PHE A 77 13.99 3.99 -3.04
CA PHE A 77 13.10 4.38 -4.15
C PHE A 77 13.15 3.45 -5.36
N GLN A 78 13.59 2.20 -5.15
CA GLN A 78 13.63 1.21 -6.23
C GLN A 78 12.40 0.30 -6.15
N SER A 79 11.76 0.06 -7.31
CA SER A 79 10.66 -0.90 -7.39
C SER A 79 11.14 -2.29 -6.99
N ARG A 80 10.27 -3.04 -6.32
CA ARG A 80 10.56 -4.38 -5.84
C ARG A 80 9.39 -5.30 -5.99
N SER A 81 9.70 -6.58 -6.16
CA SER A 81 8.70 -7.64 -6.12
C SER A 81 9.15 -8.69 -5.10
N ARG A 82 8.19 -9.19 -4.33
CA ARG A 82 8.43 -10.24 -3.33
C ARG A 82 7.27 -11.21 -3.34
N ILE A 83 7.56 -12.48 -3.07
CA ILE A 83 6.50 -13.44 -2.76
C ILE A 83 6.23 -13.34 -1.26
N VAL A 84 4.98 -13.02 -0.92
CA VAL A 84 4.56 -12.77 0.47
C VAL A 84 3.50 -13.81 0.83
N ARG A 85 3.70 -14.50 1.96
CA ARG A 85 2.67 -15.40 2.50
C ARG A 85 1.91 -14.67 3.59
N TYR A 86 0.64 -14.42 3.34
CA TYR A 86 -0.25 -13.75 4.29
C TYR A 86 -0.76 -14.74 5.35
N PRO A 87 -1.25 -14.23 6.50
CA PRO A 87 -1.78 -15.10 7.57
C PRO A 87 -2.90 -16.02 7.11
N SER A 88 -3.63 -15.64 6.05
CA SER A 88 -4.66 -16.50 5.46
C SER A 88 -4.09 -17.79 4.81
N GLY A 89 -2.76 -17.87 4.67
CA GLY A 89 -2.08 -18.98 4.00
C GLY A 89 -1.83 -18.73 2.51
N ARG A 90 -2.40 -17.67 1.94
CA ARG A 90 -2.17 -17.34 0.53
C ARG A 90 -0.77 -16.80 0.30
N GLN A 91 -0.14 -17.25 -0.76
CA GLN A 91 1.10 -16.67 -1.26
C GLN A 91 0.76 -15.76 -2.42
N LEU A 92 1.26 -14.53 -2.37
CA LEU A 92 1.01 -13.52 -3.40
C LEU A 92 2.32 -12.94 -3.88
N LEU A 93 2.39 -12.65 -5.18
CA LEU A 93 3.45 -11.82 -5.72
C LEU A 93 3.05 -10.37 -5.49
N VAL A 94 3.82 -9.67 -4.66
CA VAL A 94 3.57 -8.27 -4.34
C VAL A 94 4.64 -7.43 -5.05
N THR A 95 4.20 -6.48 -5.85
CA THR A 95 5.07 -5.54 -6.54
C THR A 95 4.76 -4.13 -6.04
N ALA A 96 5.78 -3.41 -5.63
CA ALA A 96 5.64 -2.05 -5.15
C ALA A 96 6.54 -1.11 -5.94
N ALA A 97 6.02 0.06 -6.24
CA ALA A 97 6.72 1.08 -7.01
C ALA A 97 6.48 2.46 -6.41
N MET A 98 7.47 3.34 -6.54
CA MET A 98 7.41 4.70 -6.06
C MET A 98 6.63 5.57 -7.01
N LEU A 99 5.75 6.42 -6.45
CA LEU A 99 5.09 7.50 -7.18
C LEU A 99 5.76 8.81 -6.82
N TRP A 100 5.99 9.64 -7.81
CA TRP A 100 6.70 10.90 -7.67
C TRP A 100 5.77 12.08 -7.89
N ARG A 101 6.00 13.17 -7.14
CA ARG A 101 5.36 14.46 -7.43
C ARG A 101 6.07 15.11 -8.61
N ASP A 102 5.39 16.06 -9.27
CA ASP A 102 5.96 16.80 -10.40
C ASP A 102 7.25 17.54 -10.04
N ASN A 103 7.40 17.94 -8.77
CA ASN A 103 8.60 18.63 -8.29
C ASN A 103 9.77 17.68 -7.97
N GLY A 104 9.63 16.40 -8.25
CA GLY A 104 10.67 15.40 -8.00
C GLY A 104 10.69 14.80 -6.59
N ASN A 105 9.82 15.26 -5.69
CA ASN A 105 9.74 14.70 -4.34
C ASN A 105 8.91 13.41 -4.33
N PRO A 106 9.24 12.45 -3.44
CA PRO A 106 8.43 11.24 -3.33
C PRO A 106 7.04 11.55 -2.80
N ALA A 107 6.04 10.91 -3.36
CA ALA A 107 4.65 11.09 -2.96
C ALA A 107 4.10 9.88 -2.21
N ALA A 108 4.16 8.71 -2.83
CA ALA A 108 3.51 7.51 -2.32
C ALA A 108 4.11 6.26 -2.94
N VAL A 109 3.73 5.09 -2.41
CA VAL A 109 4.08 3.79 -2.95
C VAL A 109 2.78 3.07 -3.32
N VAL A 110 2.73 2.53 -4.52
CA VAL A 110 1.63 1.69 -5.00
C VAL A 110 2.06 0.24 -4.93
N SER A 111 1.22 -0.60 -4.38
CA SER A 111 1.47 -2.04 -4.30
C SER A 111 0.27 -2.82 -4.77
#